data_2b2dbf2eb794f6a07a3268dc3fff30ab
#
_entry.id   2b2dbf2eb794f6a07a3268dc3fff30ab
#
_cell.length_a   1.000
_cell.length_b   1.000
_cell.length_c   1.000
_cell.angle_alpha   90.00
_cell.angle_beta   90.00
_cell.angle_gamma   90.00
#
_symmetry.space_group_name_H-M   'P 1'
#
loop_
_entity.id
_entity.type
_entity.pdbx_description
1 polymer ?
#
loop_
_entity_poly.entity_id
_entity_poly.type
_entity_poly.pdbx_seq_one_letter_code
_entity_poly.pdbx_strand_id
1 'polypeptide(L)'
;MATAATLPLTTSEISLMLRSGYSLPTIEAELATRHFADQLDEAKRKELIKAGATTQLLDAIESGKFTVPKDELEKARQKMEDQARERALMAERAKRNDALYQNQLLKQRARPVRQGSADAIAGVAKGNLIRLQNGNLVSCYDEELAPKQIYGLYFSAHWCGPCRKFTPQLVAYYNQIARDHPEFEIIFVSADKSANDMGIYMRESGMPWPAIEYSKLANVPTLQKYAGRGIPDLVIVDASGKVLADSYVSGKYVGPARVLDDLSTIFARGSSPQVAANR
;
A
#
# COMPACT_ATOMS: atom_id res chain seq x y z
N MET A 1 3.65 -36.61 -1.97
CA MET A 1 3.09 -35.36 -1.44
C MET A 1 3.90 -35.02 -0.20
N ALA A 2 4.73 -33.99 -0.24
CA ALA A 2 5.50 -33.57 0.93
C ALA A 2 4.53 -32.85 1.89
N THR A 3 4.27 -33.49 3.04
CA THR A 3 3.55 -32.87 4.14
C THR A 3 4.35 -31.64 4.60
N ALA A 4 3.74 -30.48 4.58
CA ALA A 4 4.32 -29.29 5.18
C ALA A 4 4.68 -29.64 6.63
N ALA A 5 5.97 -29.52 6.99
CA ALA A 5 6.45 -29.77 8.34
C ALA A 5 5.73 -28.78 9.27
N THR A 6 4.78 -29.30 10.03
CA THR A 6 4.06 -28.52 11.05
C THR A 6 5.01 -28.25 12.21
N LEU A 7 5.10 -26.99 12.65
CA LEU A 7 5.96 -26.60 13.76
C LEU A 7 5.54 -27.29 15.06
N PRO A 8 6.47 -27.64 15.97
CA PRO A 8 6.16 -28.18 17.28
C PRO A 8 5.23 -27.22 18.06
N LEU A 9 4.36 -27.83 18.89
CA LEU A 9 3.40 -27.08 19.70
C LEU A 9 4.08 -26.38 20.88
N THR A 10 3.75 -25.13 21.08
CA THR A 10 4.16 -24.35 22.26
C THR A 10 3.12 -24.40 23.37
N THR A 11 3.51 -24.03 24.59
CA THR A 11 2.60 -23.87 25.74
C THR A 11 1.43 -22.95 25.41
N SER A 12 1.70 -21.84 24.72
CA SER A 12 0.68 -20.87 24.34
C SER A 12 -0.33 -21.43 23.31
N GLU A 13 0.13 -22.24 22.35
CA GLU A 13 -0.76 -22.90 21.39
C GLU A 13 -1.66 -23.93 22.06
N ILE A 14 -1.10 -24.77 22.96
CA ILE A 14 -1.89 -25.73 23.74
C ILE A 14 -2.91 -25.00 24.64
N SER A 15 -2.49 -23.92 25.30
CA SER A 15 -3.37 -23.07 26.10
C SER A 15 -4.52 -22.49 25.27
N LEU A 16 -4.23 -22.05 24.04
CA LEU A 16 -5.23 -21.55 23.09
C LEU A 16 -6.20 -22.67 22.65
N MET A 17 -5.70 -23.86 22.34
CA MET A 17 -6.53 -25.02 21.96
C MET A 17 -7.49 -25.40 23.09
N LEU A 18 -6.99 -25.48 24.33
CA LEU A 18 -7.82 -25.78 25.51
C LEU A 18 -8.93 -24.74 25.69
N ARG A 19 -8.61 -23.44 25.60
CA ARG A 19 -9.62 -22.37 25.74
C ARG A 19 -10.62 -22.35 24.58
N SER A 20 -10.20 -22.80 23.39
CA SER A 20 -11.06 -22.91 22.21
C SER A 20 -11.94 -24.15 22.20
N GLY A 21 -11.89 -25.01 23.29
CA GLY A 21 -12.74 -26.16 23.45
C GLY A 21 -12.29 -27.39 22.68
N TYR A 22 -11.03 -27.50 22.27
CA TYR A 22 -10.49 -28.73 21.70
C TYR A 22 -10.49 -29.83 22.74
N SER A 23 -10.87 -31.05 22.32
CA SER A 23 -10.87 -32.19 23.22
C SER A 23 -9.44 -32.62 23.57
N LEU A 24 -9.25 -33.17 24.79
CA LEU A 24 -7.95 -33.69 25.23
C LEU A 24 -7.35 -34.71 24.26
N PRO A 25 -8.12 -35.70 23.75
CA PRO A 25 -7.61 -36.65 22.77
C PRO A 25 -7.12 -35.98 21.49
N THR A 26 -7.75 -34.88 21.05
CA THR A 26 -7.32 -34.13 19.87
C THR A 26 -5.99 -33.43 20.15
N ILE A 27 -5.83 -32.84 21.33
CA ILE A 27 -4.58 -32.17 21.73
C ILE A 27 -3.42 -33.17 21.84
N GLU A 28 -3.69 -34.37 22.44
CA GLU A 28 -2.69 -35.43 22.50
C GLU A 28 -2.30 -35.99 21.13
N ALA A 29 -3.24 -36.08 20.18
CA ALA A 29 -2.96 -36.48 18.80
C ALA A 29 -2.09 -35.45 18.08
N GLU A 30 -2.37 -34.17 18.27
CA GLU A 30 -1.54 -33.07 17.73
C GLU A 30 -0.14 -33.06 18.36
N LEU A 31 -0.04 -33.27 19.69
CA LEU A 31 1.25 -33.39 20.38
C LEU A 31 2.07 -34.61 19.91
N ALA A 32 1.39 -35.74 19.63
CA ALA A 32 2.06 -36.93 19.10
C ALA A 32 2.61 -36.72 17.69
N THR A 33 1.96 -35.88 16.89
CA THR A 33 2.35 -35.59 15.50
C THR A 33 3.38 -34.44 15.40
N ARG A 34 3.18 -33.38 16.19
CA ARG A 34 3.95 -32.11 16.10
C ARG A 34 5.01 -31.99 17.17
N HIS A 35 4.97 -32.81 18.21
CA HIS A 35 5.80 -32.71 19.41
C HIS A 35 5.57 -31.43 20.23
N PHE A 36 6.21 -31.35 21.40
CA PHE A 36 6.18 -30.19 22.30
C PHE A 36 7.49 -29.43 22.27
N ALA A 37 7.43 -28.14 21.97
CA ALA A 37 8.61 -27.31 21.74
C ALA A 37 9.25 -26.76 23.02
N ASP A 38 8.45 -26.58 24.07
CA ASP A 38 8.88 -25.91 25.29
C ASP A 38 9.40 -26.90 26.33
N GLN A 39 10.16 -26.38 27.31
CA GLN A 39 10.32 -27.08 28.59
C GLN A 39 9.19 -26.64 29.53
N LEU A 40 8.51 -27.62 30.13
CA LEU A 40 7.41 -27.35 31.07
C LEU A 40 8.00 -26.96 32.43
N ASP A 41 8.10 -25.67 32.69
CA ASP A 41 8.43 -25.10 33.97
C ASP A 41 7.15 -24.85 34.79
N GLU A 42 7.32 -24.45 36.06
CA GLU A 42 6.18 -24.27 36.97
C GLU A 42 5.22 -23.13 36.50
N ALA A 43 5.75 -22.09 35.82
CA ALA A 43 4.92 -21.01 35.31
C ALA A 43 4.04 -21.49 34.13
N LYS A 44 4.61 -22.21 33.19
CA LYS A 44 3.90 -22.81 32.06
C LYS A 44 2.92 -23.88 32.50
N ARG A 45 3.26 -24.68 33.51
CA ARG A 45 2.37 -25.63 34.13
C ARG A 45 1.11 -24.94 34.70
N LYS A 46 1.28 -23.84 35.43
CA LYS A 46 0.17 -23.04 35.97
C LYS A 46 -0.68 -22.44 34.83
N GLU A 47 -0.05 -22.01 33.75
CA GLU A 47 -0.75 -21.47 32.56
C GLU A 47 -1.64 -22.53 31.90
N LEU A 48 -1.14 -23.76 31.71
CA LEU A 48 -1.91 -24.87 31.14
C LEU A 48 -3.05 -25.29 32.06
N ILE A 49 -2.82 -25.37 33.37
CA ILE A 49 -3.88 -25.67 34.35
C ILE A 49 -5.00 -24.64 34.28
N LYS A 50 -4.63 -23.33 34.23
CA LYS A 50 -5.61 -22.26 34.11
C LYS A 50 -6.38 -22.30 32.79
N ALA A 51 -5.80 -22.86 31.75
CA ALA A 51 -6.44 -23.06 30.44
C ALA A 51 -7.34 -24.30 30.40
N GLY A 52 -7.30 -25.20 31.42
CA GLY A 52 -8.12 -26.38 31.49
C GLY A 52 -7.38 -27.71 31.23
N ALA A 53 -6.04 -27.70 31.30
CA ALA A 53 -5.27 -28.93 31.17
C ALA A 53 -5.51 -29.88 32.38
N THR A 54 -5.65 -31.17 32.09
CA THR A 54 -5.71 -32.19 33.12
C THR A 54 -4.33 -32.60 33.63
N THR A 55 -4.24 -33.14 34.85
CA THR A 55 -3.00 -33.70 35.38
C THR A 55 -2.42 -34.76 34.46
N GLN A 56 -3.27 -35.59 33.85
CA GLN A 56 -2.85 -36.63 32.91
C GLN A 56 -2.12 -36.07 31.67
N LEU A 57 -2.60 -34.96 31.11
CA LEU A 57 -1.91 -34.28 29.98
C LEU A 57 -0.57 -33.69 30.41
N LEU A 58 -0.53 -33.08 31.60
CA LEU A 58 0.69 -32.49 32.14
C LEU A 58 1.75 -33.54 32.41
N ASP A 59 1.37 -34.67 33.04
CA ASP A 59 2.26 -35.80 33.32
C ASP A 59 2.78 -36.44 32.01
N ALA A 60 1.93 -36.52 30.97
CA ALA A 60 2.33 -37.00 29.65
C ALA A 60 3.37 -36.10 28.99
N ILE A 61 3.24 -34.78 29.14
CA ILE A 61 4.22 -33.79 28.62
C ILE A 61 5.52 -33.87 29.45
N GLU A 62 5.42 -33.93 30.79
CA GLU A 62 6.57 -34.01 31.69
C GLU A 62 7.35 -35.33 31.56
N SER A 63 6.68 -36.44 31.25
CA SER A 63 7.35 -37.74 30.99
C SER A 63 8.23 -37.74 29.75
N GLY A 64 8.22 -36.67 28.95
CA GLY A 64 9.01 -36.58 27.71
C GLY A 64 8.38 -37.32 26.52
N LYS A 65 7.13 -37.83 26.65
CA LYS A 65 6.44 -38.58 25.60
C LYS A 65 6.31 -37.82 24.29
N PHE A 66 6.27 -36.49 24.38
CA PHE A 66 6.09 -35.61 23.24
C PHE A 66 7.33 -34.72 22.97
N THR A 67 8.48 -35.09 23.50
CA THR A 67 9.73 -34.31 23.31
C THR A 67 10.17 -34.36 21.86
N VAL A 68 10.52 -33.21 21.30
CA VAL A 68 11.09 -33.11 19.94
C VAL A 68 12.45 -33.83 19.94
N PRO A 69 12.73 -34.73 19.00
CA PRO A 69 14.06 -35.28 18.81
C PRO A 69 15.08 -34.16 18.62
N LYS A 70 16.29 -34.30 19.24
CA LYS A 70 17.32 -33.25 19.22
C LYS A 70 17.70 -32.80 17.82
N ASP A 71 17.75 -33.72 16.87
CA ASP A 71 18.06 -33.47 15.47
C ASP A 71 16.95 -32.67 14.75
N GLU A 72 15.70 -32.87 15.10
CA GLU A 72 14.57 -32.08 14.58
C GLU A 72 14.55 -30.68 15.21
N LEU A 73 14.88 -30.56 16.50
CA LEU A 73 14.98 -29.27 17.17
C LEU A 73 16.09 -28.40 16.56
N GLU A 74 17.24 -29.00 16.27
CA GLU A 74 18.34 -28.29 15.60
C GLU A 74 17.96 -27.88 14.19
N LYS A 75 17.32 -28.75 13.40
CA LYS A 75 16.82 -28.40 12.06
C LYS A 75 15.78 -27.30 12.09
N ALA A 76 14.86 -27.33 13.05
CA ALA A 76 13.85 -26.28 13.21
C ALA A 76 14.48 -24.95 13.61
N ARG A 77 15.46 -24.98 14.53
CA ARG A 77 16.23 -23.81 14.94
C ARG A 77 17.02 -23.20 13.77
N GLN A 78 17.73 -24.04 13.01
CA GLN A 78 18.47 -23.60 11.83
C GLN A 78 17.55 -22.96 10.82
N LYS A 79 16.40 -23.56 10.55
CA LYS A 79 15.39 -23.00 9.63
C LYS A 79 14.85 -21.64 10.09
N MET A 80 14.63 -21.48 11.40
CA MET A 80 14.19 -20.20 11.97
C MET A 80 15.29 -19.13 11.86
N GLU A 81 16.55 -19.50 12.13
CA GLU A 81 17.68 -18.60 11.99
C GLU A 81 17.88 -18.17 10.53
N ASP A 82 17.76 -19.09 9.58
CA ASP A 82 17.85 -18.80 8.15
C ASP A 82 16.73 -17.88 7.68
N GLN A 83 15.49 -18.13 8.12
CA GLN A 83 14.35 -17.25 7.81
C GLN A 83 14.50 -15.86 8.45
N ALA A 84 15.02 -15.78 9.67
CA ALA A 84 15.30 -14.51 10.33
C ALA A 84 16.39 -13.72 9.59
N ARG A 85 17.45 -14.41 9.14
CA ARG A 85 18.52 -13.85 8.34
C ARG A 85 18.02 -13.33 6.99
N GLU A 86 17.16 -14.11 6.32
CA GLU A 86 16.55 -13.71 5.04
C GLU A 86 15.63 -12.48 5.20
N ARG A 87 14.81 -12.46 6.26
CA ARG A 87 13.96 -11.28 6.59
C ARG A 87 14.81 -10.04 6.89
N ALA A 88 15.91 -10.19 7.62
CA ALA A 88 16.82 -9.09 7.91
C ALA A 88 17.47 -8.55 6.63
N LEU A 89 17.91 -9.43 5.73
CA LEU A 89 18.50 -9.07 4.45
C LEU A 89 17.50 -8.35 3.53
N MET A 90 16.25 -8.82 3.50
CA MET A 90 15.16 -8.16 2.75
C MET A 90 14.84 -6.79 3.34
N ALA A 91 14.83 -6.66 4.67
CA ALA A 91 14.60 -5.37 5.34
C ALA A 91 15.75 -4.38 5.07
N GLU A 92 16.99 -4.85 5.05
CA GLU A 92 18.16 -4.01 4.71
C GLU A 92 18.14 -3.57 3.24
N ARG A 93 17.80 -4.49 2.31
CA ARG A 93 17.61 -4.14 0.89
C ARG A 93 16.51 -3.12 0.70
N ALA A 94 15.38 -3.27 1.42
CA ALA A 94 14.28 -2.30 1.37
C ALA A 94 14.73 -0.92 1.86
N LYS A 95 15.46 -0.85 2.98
CA LYS A 95 16.03 0.41 3.51
C LYS A 95 17.03 1.04 2.52
N ARG A 96 17.90 0.24 1.90
CA ARG A 96 18.86 0.72 0.92
C ARG A 96 18.18 1.26 -0.34
N ASN A 97 17.16 0.57 -0.84
CA ASN A 97 16.38 1.04 -1.99
C ASN A 97 15.62 2.32 -1.66
N ASP A 98 15.03 2.41 -0.45
CA ASP A 98 14.37 3.61 0.03
C ASP A 98 15.36 4.80 0.13
N ALA A 99 16.55 4.56 0.68
CA ALA A 99 17.59 5.59 0.75
C ALA A 99 18.09 6.05 -0.62
N LEU A 100 18.25 5.14 -1.58
CA LEU A 100 18.60 5.48 -2.97
C LEU A 100 17.49 6.28 -3.64
N TYR A 101 16.24 5.88 -3.45
CA TYR A 101 15.07 6.59 -3.96
C TYR A 101 14.97 8.00 -3.35
N GLN A 102 15.15 8.14 -2.03
CA GLN A 102 15.19 9.43 -1.34
C GLN A 102 16.33 10.33 -1.85
N ASN A 103 17.51 9.78 -2.08
CA ASN A 103 18.65 10.52 -2.66
C ASN A 103 18.36 11.00 -4.11
N GLN A 104 17.69 10.16 -4.90
CA GLN A 104 17.27 10.56 -6.25
C GLN A 104 16.22 11.68 -6.19
N LEU A 105 15.24 11.58 -5.29
CA LEU A 105 14.24 12.64 -5.07
C LEU A 105 14.88 13.95 -4.59
N LEU A 106 15.85 13.90 -3.67
CA LEU A 106 16.56 15.08 -3.19
C LEU A 106 17.39 15.73 -4.31
N LYS A 107 18.05 14.94 -5.16
CA LYS A 107 18.77 15.45 -6.33
C LYS A 107 17.85 16.06 -7.39
N GLN A 108 16.62 15.52 -7.53
CA GLN A 108 15.61 16.08 -8.44
C GLN A 108 15.02 17.38 -7.87
N ARG A 109 14.78 17.45 -6.54
CA ARG A 109 14.31 18.68 -5.84
C ARG A 109 15.34 19.80 -5.81
N ALA A 110 16.63 19.50 -5.84
CA ALA A 110 17.73 20.47 -5.87
C ALA A 110 17.95 21.11 -7.26
N ARG A 111 17.29 20.60 -8.31
CA ARG A 111 17.30 21.28 -9.61
C ARG A 111 16.37 22.49 -9.55
N PRO A 112 16.85 23.71 -9.86
CA PRO A 112 15.97 24.86 -9.93
C PRO A 112 14.86 24.56 -10.92
N VAL A 113 13.60 24.61 -10.44
CA VAL A 113 12.42 24.56 -11.29
C VAL A 113 12.52 25.78 -12.19
N ARG A 114 12.92 25.60 -13.46
CA ARG A 114 12.68 26.61 -14.48
C ARG A 114 11.19 26.88 -14.43
N GLN A 115 10.78 28.12 -14.22
CA GLN A 115 9.40 28.54 -14.35
C GLN A 115 8.92 28.03 -15.71
N GLY A 116 8.16 26.92 -15.67
CA GLY A 116 7.63 26.27 -16.85
C GLY A 116 6.55 27.15 -17.46
N SER A 117 6.44 27.08 -18.77
CA SER A 117 5.33 27.62 -19.54
C SER A 117 3.98 27.19 -18.93
N ALA A 118 2.91 27.95 -19.17
CA ALA A 118 1.56 27.76 -18.65
C ALA A 118 0.97 26.34 -18.83
N ASP A 119 1.63 25.47 -19.60
CA ASP A 119 1.20 24.10 -19.94
C ASP A 119 2.11 23.00 -19.40
N ALA A 120 2.79 23.22 -18.26
CA ALA A 120 3.81 22.28 -17.77
C ALA A 120 3.26 20.88 -17.52
N ILE A 121 2.04 20.73 -16.99
CA ILE A 121 1.42 19.42 -16.70
C ILE A 121 0.85 18.81 -17.98
N ALA A 122 0.05 19.56 -18.75
CA ALA A 122 -0.53 19.09 -20.01
C ALA A 122 0.55 18.70 -21.01
N GLY A 123 1.63 19.52 -21.14
CA GLY A 123 2.75 19.23 -22.04
C GLY A 123 3.50 17.95 -21.70
N VAL A 124 3.67 17.62 -20.40
CA VAL A 124 4.31 16.37 -19.97
C VAL A 124 3.39 15.16 -20.18
N ALA A 125 2.09 15.34 -19.98
CA ALA A 125 1.10 14.29 -20.16
C ALA A 125 0.81 13.99 -21.65
N LYS A 126 1.09 14.96 -22.54
CA LYS A 126 0.81 14.89 -23.97
C LYS A 126 1.36 13.61 -24.63
N GLY A 127 0.51 12.91 -25.39
CA GLY A 127 0.86 11.66 -26.07
C GLY A 127 1.13 10.47 -25.15
N ASN A 128 0.95 10.64 -23.83
CA ASN A 128 1.24 9.60 -22.83
C ASN A 128 -0.02 9.07 -22.14
N LEU A 129 -1.21 9.54 -22.52
CA LEU A 129 -2.46 9.25 -21.80
C LEU A 129 -3.29 8.14 -22.45
N ILE A 130 -3.90 7.36 -21.57
CA ILE A 130 -4.99 6.43 -21.86
C ILE A 130 -6.18 6.70 -20.94
N ARG A 131 -7.35 6.28 -21.33
CA ARG A 131 -8.56 6.30 -20.48
C ARG A 131 -9.40 5.06 -20.64
N LEU A 132 -10.26 4.82 -19.67
CA LEU A 132 -11.26 3.78 -19.73
C LEU A 132 -12.48 4.27 -20.53
N GLN A 133 -12.79 3.57 -21.63
CA GLN A 133 -13.97 3.83 -22.44
C GLN A 133 -14.67 2.50 -22.79
N ASN A 134 -15.91 2.35 -22.36
CA ASN A 134 -16.69 1.12 -22.57
C ASN A 134 -15.94 -0.17 -22.13
N GLY A 135 -15.24 -0.11 -20.97
CA GLY A 135 -14.49 -1.23 -20.43
C GLY A 135 -13.11 -1.46 -21.06
N ASN A 136 -12.75 -0.73 -22.13
CA ASN A 136 -11.47 -0.83 -22.82
C ASN A 136 -10.58 0.37 -22.50
N LEU A 137 -9.27 0.14 -22.45
CA LEU A 137 -8.29 1.20 -22.37
C LEU A 137 -7.97 1.71 -23.78
N VAL A 138 -8.22 2.99 -24.01
CA VAL A 138 -8.00 3.65 -25.30
C VAL A 138 -7.09 4.86 -25.13
N SER A 139 -6.36 5.25 -26.17
CA SER A 139 -5.56 6.47 -26.16
C SER A 139 -6.45 7.69 -25.93
N CYS A 140 -6.01 8.61 -25.10
CA CYS A 140 -6.68 9.86 -24.82
C CYS A 140 -6.21 10.92 -25.79
N TYR A 141 -7.10 11.79 -26.24
CA TYR A 141 -6.72 12.95 -27.08
C TYR A 141 -6.15 14.05 -26.21
N ASP A 142 -5.04 14.64 -26.68
CA ASP A 142 -4.32 15.68 -25.92
C ASP A 142 -5.15 16.95 -25.72
N GLU A 143 -6.09 17.23 -26.64
CA GLU A 143 -6.99 18.37 -26.61
C GLU A 143 -7.91 18.36 -25.37
N GLU A 144 -8.15 17.19 -24.77
CA GLU A 144 -8.97 17.08 -23.55
C GLU A 144 -8.31 17.71 -22.32
N LEU A 145 -6.97 17.82 -22.30
CA LEU A 145 -6.22 18.48 -21.23
C LEU A 145 -5.98 19.96 -21.46
N ALA A 146 -6.09 20.45 -22.69
CA ALA A 146 -5.77 21.83 -23.05
C ALA A 146 -6.54 22.89 -22.25
N PRO A 147 -7.84 22.72 -21.92
CA PRO A 147 -8.57 23.70 -21.13
C PRO A 147 -8.37 23.58 -19.61
N LYS A 148 -7.61 22.60 -19.15
CA LYS A 148 -7.48 22.32 -17.70
C LYS A 148 -6.48 23.25 -17.04
N GLN A 149 -6.83 23.75 -15.86
CA GLN A 149 -6.03 24.67 -15.07
C GLN A 149 -5.56 24.07 -13.74
N ILE A 150 -6.27 23.03 -13.27
CA ILE A 150 -6.00 22.34 -12.02
C ILE A 150 -5.94 20.86 -12.29
N TYR A 151 -4.90 20.20 -11.81
CA TYR A 151 -4.69 18.76 -11.98
C TYR A 151 -4.53 18.07 -10.65
N GLY A 152 -5.22 16.93 -10.48
CA GLY A 152 -4.99 15.97 -9.40
C GLY A 152 -4.06 14.86 -9.89
N LEU A 153 -2.83 14.83 -9.44
CA LEU A 153 -1.92 13.72 -9.73
C LEU A 153 -2.19 12.61 -8.69
N TYR A 154 -2.77 11.49 -9.13
CA TYR A 154 -3.14 10.40 -8.24
C TYR A 154 -2.20 9.22 -8.40
N PHE A 155 -1.34 8.99 -7.38
CA PHE A 155 -0.41 7.87 -7.31
C PHE A 155 -1.04 6.74 -6.52
N SER A 156 -1.22 5.59 -7.15
CA SER A 156 -1.96 4.47 -6.57
C SER A 156 -1.63 3.16 -7.27
N ALA A 157 -2.06 2.02 -6.71
CA ALA A 157 -1.87 0.71 -7.31
C ALA A 157 -2.96 -0.29 -6.88
N HIS A 158 -3.24 -1.28 -7.73
CA HIS A 158 -4.19 -2.36 -7.47
C HIS A 158 -3.82 -3.20 -6.24
N TRP A 159 -2.54 -3.53 -6.06
CA TRP A 159 -2.03 -4.31 -4.92
C TRP A 159 -2.13 -3.58 -3.58
N CYS A 160 -2.34 -2.26 -3.58
CA CYS A 160 -2.38 -1.42 -2.39
C CYS A 160 -3.77 -1.45 -1.73
N GLY A 161 -3.90 -2.11 -0.60
CA GLY A 161 -5.16 -2.20 0.14
C GLY A 161 -5.79 -0.86 0.53
N PRO A 162 -5.03 0.09 1.14
CA PRO A 162 -5.51 1.44 1.42
C PRO A 162 -5.96 2.20 0.16
N CYS A 163 -5.25 2.01 -0.97
CA CYS A 163 -5.61 2.62 -2.25
C CYS A 163 -6.99 2.18 -2.72
N ARG A 164 -7.26 0.86 -2.72
CA ARG A 164 -8.55 0.31 -3.12
C ARG A 164 -9.70 0.75 -2.22
N LYS A 165 -9.44 1.15 -0.98
CA LYS A 165 -10.44 1.75 -0.08
C LYS A 165 -10.70 3.21 -0.40
N PHE A 166 -9.69 3.96 -0.81
CA PHE A 166 -9.81 5.39 -1.09
C PHE A 166 -10.33 5.68 -2.52
N THR A 167 -9.93 4.90 -3.53
CA THR A 167 -10.29 5.16 -4.94
C THR A 167 -11.79 5.31 -5.18
N PRO A 168 -12.69 4.48 -4.60
CA PRO A 168 -14.13 4.69 -4.75
C PRO A 168 -14.62 6.04 -4.21
N GLN A 169 -14.02 6.54 -3.14
CA GLN A 169 -14.33 7.87 -2.58
C GLN A 169 -13.90 8.97 -3.55
N LEU A 170 -12.69 8.84 -4.13
CA LEU A 170 -12.19 9.77 -5.13
C LEU A 170 -13.05 9.77 -6.40
N VAL A 171 -13.50 8.58 -6.87
CA VAL A 171 -14.42 8.46 -8.02
C VAL A 171 -15.74 9.15 -7.74
N ALA A 172 -16.33 8.93 -6.57
CA ALA A 172 -17.58 9.57 -6.18
C ALA A 172 -17.45 11.10 -6.13
N TYR A 173 -16.36 11.59 -5.50
CA TYR A 173 -16.06 13.01 -5.41
C TYR A 173 -15.87 13.63 -6.82
N TYR A 174 -15.05 13.01 -7.66
CA TYR A 174 -14.81 13.50 -9.02
C TYR A 174 -16.10 13.58 -9.85
N ASN A 175 -16.93 12.55 -9.82
CA ASN A 175 -18.20 12.54 -10.55
C ASN A 175 -19.16 13.64 -10.06
N GLN A 176 -19.08 14.02 -8.80
CA GLN A 176 -19.87 15.13 -8.25
C GLN A 176 -19.40 16.48 -8.76
N ILE A 177 -18.07 16.72 -8.83
CA ILE A 177 -17.53 18.05 -9.10
C ILE A 177 -17.18 18.28 -10.57
N ALA A 178 -16.97 17.24 -11.39
CA ALA A 178 -16.42 17.36 -12.74
C ALA A 178 -17.31 18.20 -13.70
N ARG A 179 -18.62 18.29 -13.43
CA ARG A 179 -19.53 19.13 -14.21
C ARG A 179 -19.40 20.61 -13.89
N ASP A 180 -19.18 20.93 -12.61
CA ASP A 180 -19.13 22.30 -12.10
C ASP A 180 -17.71 22.89 -12.21
N HIS A 181 -16.71 22.01 -12.37
CA HIS A 181 -15.28 22.36 -12.45
C HIS A 181 -14.63 21.77 -13.72
N PRO A 182 -15.03 22.22 -14.92
CA PRO A 182 -14.47 21.72 -16.18
C PRO A 182 -12.96 22.02 -16.33
N GLU A 183 -12.43 22.99 -15.54
CA GLU A 183 -11.01 23.33 -15.47
C GLU A 183 -10.17 22.30 -14.70
N PHE A 184 -10.81 21.34 -14.01
CA PHE A 184 -10.14 20.31 -13.22
C PHE A 184 -10.05 18.97 -13.95
N GLU A 185 -8.93 18.26 -13.80
CA GLU A 185 -8.77 16.88 -14.25
C GLU A 185 -7.89 16.10 -13.29
N ILE A 186 -8.14 14.79 -13.18
CA ILE A 186 -7.24 13.88 -12.48
C ILE A 186 -6.42 13.11 -13.52
N ILE A 187 -5.13 12.90 -13.22
CA ILE A 187 -4.24 12.02 -13.99
C ILE A 187 -3.78 10.90 -13.05
N PHE A 188 -4.16 9.67 -13.36
CA PHE A 188 -3.67 8.51 -12.63
C PHE A 188 -2.24 8.16 -13.05
N VAL A 189 -1.36 8.06 -12.08
CA VAL A 189 0.04 7.62 -12.24
C VAL A 189 0.19 6.30 -11.50
N SER A 190 0.20 5.21 -12.22
CA SER A 190 0.21 3.87 -11.63
C SER A 190 1.55 3.53 -10.97
N ALA A 191 1.48 2.93 -9.78
CA ALA A 191 2.56 2.25 -9.09
C ALA A 191 2.39 0.72 -9.15
N ASP A 192 1.61 0.21 -10.09
CA ASP A 192 1.45 -1.22 -10.32
C ASP A 192 2.72 -1.87 -10.87
N LYS A 193 2.73 -3.18 -10.86
CA LYS A 193 3.88 -3.97 -11.34
C LYS A 193 3.76 -4.35 -12.80
N SER A 194 2.58 -4.17 -13.41
CA SER A 194 2.32 -4.48 -14.81
C SER A 194 1.20 -3.61 -15.40
N ALA A 195 1.18 -3.49 -16.73
CA ALA A 195 0.09 -2.84 -17.47
C ALA A 195 -1.25 -3.56 -17.24
N ASN A 196 -1.22 -4.88 -17.06
CA ASN A 196 -2.41 -5.66 -16.78
C ASN A 196 -3.01 -5.32 -15.43
N ASP A 197 -2.20 -5.25 -14.37
CA ASP A 197 -2.66 -4.91 -13.02
C ASP A 197 -3.25 -3.49 -12.97
N MET A 198 -2.58 -2.53 -13.61
CA MET A 198 -3.09 -1.18 -13.78
C MET A 198 -4.45 -1.18 -14.50
N GLY A 199 -4.56 -1.92 -15.60
CA GLY A 199 -5.80 -2.01 -16.38
C GLY A 199 -6.95 -2.66 -15.61
N ILE A 200 -6.69 -3.70 -14.83
CA ILE A 200 -7.66 -4.32 -13.92
C ILE A 200 -8.13 -3.30 -12.90
N TYR A 201 -7.18 -2.59 -12.27
CA TYR A 201 -7.49 -1.60 -11.24
C TYR A 201 -8.38 -0.46 -11.77
N MET A 202 -8.06 0.08 -12.94
CA MET A 202 -8.88 1.12 -13.57
C MET A 202 -10.31 0.63 -13.85
N ARG A 203 -10.47 -0.60 -14.35
CA ARG A 203 -11.79 -1.19 -14.64
C ARG A 203 -12.59 -1.46 -13.37
N GLU A 204 -12.00 -2.14 -12.39
CA GLU A 204 -12.68 -2.49 -11.14
C GLU A 204 -13.12 -1.27 -10.33
N SER A 205 -12.29 -0.22 -10.36
CA SER A 205 -12.59 1.03 -9.66
C SER A 205 -13.46 1.99 -10.46
N GLY A 206 -13.69 1.73 -11.74
CA GLY A 206 -14.46 2.60 -12.63
C GLY A 206 -13.85 4.01 -12.73
N MET A 207 -12.51 4.13 -12.82
CA MET A 207 -11.82 5.42 -12.88
C MET A 207 -12.26 6.22 -14.11
N PRO A 208 -12.88 7.40 -13.95
CA PRO A 208 -13.41 8.18 -15.07
C PRO A 208 -12.38 9.09 -15.74
N TRP A 209 -11.25 9.29 -15.08
CA TRP A 209 -10.17 10.18 -15.50
C TRP A 209 -9.10 9.46 -16.33
N PRO A 210 -8.24 10.20 -17.07
CA PRO A 210 -7.12 9.63 -17.79
C PRO A 210 -6.00 9.14 -16.87
N ALA A 211 -5.18 8.25 -17.41
CA ALA A 211 -3.99 7.70 -16.75
C ALA A 211 -2.79 7.81 -17.68
N ILE A 212 -1.59 7.90 -17.11
CA ILE A 212 -0.36 7.68 -17.88
C ILE A 212 -0.31 6.22 -18.34
N GLU A 213 -0.17 5.98 -19.62
CA GLU A 213 0.01 4.64 -20.17
C GLU A 213 1.19 3.95 -19.50
N TYR A 214 1.00 2.72 -19.02
CA TYR A 214 2.00 2.00 -18.22
C TYR A 214 3.38 1.93 -18.89
N SER A 215 3.42 1.66 -20.19
CA SER A 215 4.66 1.63 -20.98
C SER A 215 5.37 2.97 -21.08
N LYS A 216 4.67 4.07 -20.80
CA LYS A 216 5.16 5.45 -20.91
C LYS A 216 5.44 6.10 -19.55
N LEU A 217 5.28 5.40 -18.44
CA LEU A 217 5.58 5.94 -17.11
C LEU A 217 7.03 6.45 -17.00
N ALA A 218 7.98 5.81 -17.67
CA ALA A 218 9.36 6.25 -17.72
C ALA A 218 9.57 7.58 -18.48
N ASN A 219 8.64 7.96 -19.36
CA ASN A 219 8.71 9.17 -20.18
C ASN A 219 8.24 10.43 -19.43
N VAL A 220 7.63 10.26 -18.27
CA VAL A 220 7.04 11.35 -17.47
C VAL A 220 7.73 11.57 -16.10
N PRO A 221 9.07 11.65 -16.02
CA PRO A 221 9.78 11.79 -14.75
C PRO A 221 9.41 13.10 -14.03
N THR A 222 8.92 14.09 -14.76
CA THR A 222 8.43 15.35 -14.19
C THR A 222 7.18 15.16 -13.36
N LEU A 223 6.28 14.25 -13.73
CA LEU A 223 5.11 13.92 -12.91
C LEU A 223 5.50 13.05 -11.70
N GLN A 224 6.43 12.13 -11.88
CA GLN A 224 6.90 11.27 -10.80
C GLN A 224 7.55 12.02 -9.64
N LYS A 225 8.10 13.22 -9.87
CA LYS A 225 8.68 14.06 -8.80
C LYS A 225 7.66 14.52 -7.75
N TYR A 226 6.36 14.49 -8.09
CA TYR A 226 5.29 14.84 -7.15
C TYR A 226 4.90 13.66 -6.25
N ALA A 227 5.28 12.42 -6.59
CA ALA A 227 4.99 11.25 -5.78
C ALA A 227 5.62 11.39 -4.38
N GLY A 228 4.81 11.13 -3.36
CA GLY A 228 5.25 11.06 -1.97
C GLY A 228 5.97 9.74 -1.68
N ARG A 229 6.18 9.46 -0.39
CA ARG A 229 6.91 8.26 0.09
C ARG A 229 6.07 6.97 0.04
N GLY A 230 4.78 7.08 -0.16
CA GLY A 230 3.85 5.95 -0.17
C GLY A 230 2.55 6.30 -0.87
N ILE A 231 1.73 5.27 -1.07
CA ILE A 231 0.42 5.37 -1.73
C ILE A 231 -0.69 4.88 -0.78
N PRO A 232 -1.95 5.38 -0.93
CA PRO A 232 -2.42 6.33 -1.94
C PRO A 232 -1.90 7.74 -1.70
N ASP A 233 -1.53 8.44 -2.78
CA ASP A 233 -1.06 9.81 -2.72
C ASP A 233 -1.81 10.64 -3.77
N LEU A 234 -2.34 11.78 -3.38
CA LEU A 234 -3.03 12.73 -4.23
C LEU A 234 -2.38 14.09 -4.06
N VAL A 235 -1.92 14.66 -5.17
CA VAL A 235 -1.28 15.98 -5.21
C VAL A 235 -2.05 16.86 -6.16
N ILE A 236 -2.54 17.99 -5.69
CA ILE A 236 -3.20 19.00 -6.53
C ILE A 236 -2.17 20.02 -6.97
N VAL A 237 -2.11 20.25 -8.28
CA VAL A 237 -1.20 21.23 -8.88
C VAL A 237 -1.98 22.13 -9.84
N ASP A 238 -1.50 23.37 -10.06
CA ASP A 238 -1.97 24.22 -11.14
C ASP A 238 -1.30 23.85 -12.49
N ALA A 239 -1.73 24.48 -13.58
CA ALA A 239 -1.20 24.23 -14.91
C ALA A 239 0.32 24.48 -15.01
N SER A 240 0.88 25.36 -14.18
CA SER A 240 2.32 25.63 -14.12
C SER A 240 3.10 24.55 -13.35
N GLY A 241 2.41 23.63 -12.67
CA GLY A 241 3.00 22.60 -11.82
C GLY A 241 3.26 23.06 -10.39
N LYS A 242 2.71 24.18 -9.95
CA LYS A 242 2.76 24.61 -8.54
C LYS A 242 1.82 23.77 -7.71
N VAL A 243 2.32 23.20 -6.60
CA VAL A 243 1.51 22.41 -5.66
C VAL A 243 0.56 23.33 -4.90
N LEU A 244 -0.73 22.98 -4.92
CA LEU A 244 -1.83 23.66 -4.23
C LEU A 244 -2.26 22.90 -2.99
N ALA A 245 -2.27 21.54 -3.03
CA ALA A 245 -2.53 20.66 -1.92
C ALA A 245 -1.80 19.32 -2.12
N ASP A 246 -1.50 18.60 -1.03
CA ASP A 246 -0.68 17.40 -1.07
C ASP A 246 -1.08 16.46 0.08
N SER A 247 -1.10 15.16 -0.17
CA SER A 247 -1.26 14.11 0.87
C SER A 247 -0.13 14.12 1.90
N TYR A 248 0.95 14.87 1.63
CA TYR A 248 2.08 15.07 2.53
C TYR A 248 2.24 16.56 2.87
N VAL A 249 2.13 16.91 4.14
CA VAL A 249 2.35 18.28 4.64
C VAL A 249 3.60 18.29 5.51
N SER A 250 4.60 19.09 5.15
CA SER A 250 5.88 19.17 5.86
C SER A 250 6.55 17.81 6.07
N GLY A 251 6.43 16.91 5.07
CA GLY A 251 6.98 15.56 5.10
C GLY A 251 6.18 14.53 5.92
N LYS A 252 5.07 14.93 6.54
CA LYS A 252 4.13 14.04 7.23
C LYS A 252 3.00 13.64 6.30
N TYR A 253 2.66 12.35 6.27
CA TYR A 253 1.49 11.86 5.57
C TYR A 253 0.21 12.24 6.33
N VAL A 254 -0.62 13.05 5.68
CA VAL A 254 -1.95 13.48 6.19
C VAL A 254 -3.09 12.75 5.46
N GLY A 255 -2.76 12.07 4.38
CA GLY A 255 -3.66 11.26 3.57
C GLY A 255 -4.41 12.03 2.48
N PRO A 256 -4.85 11.32 1.43
CA PRO A 256 -5.50 11.93 0.27
C PRO A 256 -6.93 12.42 0.56
N ALA A 257 -7.60 11.92 1.60
CA ALA A 257 -8.91 12.42 2.00
C ALA A 257 -8.85 13.89 2.41
N ARG A 258 -7.78 14.31 3.12
CA ARG A 258 -7.56 15.72 3.47
C ARG A 258 -7.44 16.61 2.22
N VAL A 259 -6.83 16.09 1.16
CA VAL A 259 -6.67 16.83 -0.10
C VAL A 259 -8.03 17.13 -0.75
N LEU A 260 -9.04 16.28 -0.60
CA LEU A 260 -10.41 16.54 -1.09
C LEU A 260 -11.03 17.73 -0.35
N ASP A 261 -10.82 17.85 0.95
CA ASP A 261 -11.29 19.00 1.74
C ASP A 261 -10.60 20.30 1.28
N ASP A 262 -9.29 20.24 1.06
CA ASP A 262 -8.51 21.38 0.57
C ASP A 262 -8.92 21.79 -0.85
N LEU A 263 -9.26 20.83 -1.73
CA LEU A 263 -9.70 21.06 -3.10
C LEU A 263 -11.02 21.86 -3.15
N SER A 264 -11.97 21.59 -2.26
CA SER A 264 -13.19 22.38 -2.13
C SER A 264 -12.90 23.86 -1.83
N THR A 265 -11.88 24.13 -1.02
CA THR A 265 -11.43 25.51 -0.71
C THR A 265 -10.72 26.14 -1.90
N ILE A 266 -9.94 25.37 -2.68
CA ILE A 266 -9.25 25.85 -3.88
C ILE A 266 -10.29 26.31 -4.92
N PHE A 267 -11.33 25.52 -5.17
CA PHE A 267 -12.41 25.89 -6.10
C PHE A 267 -13.16 27.15 -5.66
N ALA A 268 -13.51 27.24 -4.37
CA ALA A 268 -14.17 28.42 -3.84
C ALA A 268 -13.36 29.72 -4.02
N ARG A 269 -12.04 29.65 -3.93
CA ARG A 269 -11.15 30.81 -4.17
C ARG A 269 -10.99 31.16 -5.65
N GLY A 270 -10.98 30.16 -6.54
CA GLY A 270 -10.91 30.37 -8.00
C GLY A 270 -12.18 30.95 -8.58
N SER A 271 -13.33 30.74 -7.93
CA SER A 271 -14.64 31.26 -8.33
C SER A 271 -14.91 32.71 -7.94
N SER A 272 -13.97 33.38 -7.25
CA SER A 272 -14.09 34.81 -6.96
C SER A 272 -13.81 35.61 -8.25
N PRO A 273 -14.77 36.39 -8.79
CA PRO A 273 -14.53 37.22 -9.97
C PRO A 273 -13.44 38.23 -9.62
N GLN A 274 -12.32 38.22 -10.34
CA GLN A 274 -11.43 39.39 -10.43
C GLN A 274 -12.27 40.52 -11.01
N VAL A 275 -12.78 41.36 -10.14
CA VAL A 275 -13.33 42.67 -10.54
C VAL A 275 -12.19 43.38 -11.28
N ALA A 276 -12.36 43.49 -12.58
CA ALA A 276 -11.48 44.27 -13.44
C ALA A 276 -11.39 45.69 -12.89
N ALA A 277 -10.30 45.99 -12.21
CA ALA A 277 -9.89 47.39 -11.94
C ALA A 277 -9.25 47.94 -13.20
N ASN A 278 -10.08 48.32 -14.16
CA ASN A 278 -9.74 49.32 -15.19
C ASN A 278 -10.48 50.59 -14.83
N ARG A 279 -9.77 51.51 -14.23
CA ARG A 279 -9.97 52.95 -14.39
C ARG A 279 -8.62 53.66 -14.29
#